data_285b886a375efef5dbe471a6752e5900
#
_entry.id   285b886a375efef5dbe471a6752e5900
#
_cell.length_a   1.000
_cell.length_b   1.000
_cell.length_c   1.000
_cell.angle_alpha   90.00
_cell.angle_beta   90.00
_cell.angle_gamma   90.00
#
_symmetry.space_group_name_H-M   'P 1'
#
loop_
_entity.id
_entity.type
_entity.pdbx_description
1 polymer ?
#
loop_
_entity_poly.entity_id
_entity_poly.type
_entity_poly.pdbx_seq_one_letter_code
_entity_poly.pdbx_strand_id
1 'polypeptide(L)'
;ECSNEMYPPVSTAIIVLIRKGKEILLVHARNFRGTFHGLVAGFLETGETLEQCVEREVMEETGLRVKNITYFGSQPWPYPSGLMVGFIADYESGEIKLQADELSSGAFYSKDNLPEIPRKLSIARKLIDWWLENN
;
A
#
# COMPACT_ATOMS: atom_id res chain seq x y z
N GLU A 1 9.96 -29.15 19.14
CA GLU A 1 10.05 -29.07 18.44
C GLU A 1 10.21 -28.84 17.87
N CYS A 2 10.22 -28.81 17.87
CA CYS A 2 10.38 -28.58 17.04
C CYS A 2 10.40 -28.37 16.25
N SER A 3 10.06 -28.45 16.11
CA SER A 3 10.10 -28.25 15.11
C SER A 3 10.31 -27.27 14.61
N ASN A 4 10.38 -26.84 14.95
CA ASN A 4 10.65 -25.99 14.67
C ASN A 4 11.18 -25.55 14.10
N GLU A 5 10.77 -25.40 14.02
CA GLU A 5 11.31 -25.02 13.55
C GLU A 5 12.06 -24.36 12.69
N MET A 6 12.20 -24.46 12.09
CA MET A 6 13.36 -24.23 11.22
C MET A 6 13.02 -23.51 9.92
N TYR A 7 11.81 -23.05 9.81
CA TYR A 7 11.37 -22.28 8.64
C TYR A 7 11.55 -20.79 8.93
N PRO A 8 12.22 -20.04 8.05
CA PRO A 8 12.23 -18.60 8.23
C PRO A 8 10.80 -18.07 8.18
N PRO A 9 10.45 -17.14 9.07
CA PRO A 9 9.09 -16.61 9.04
C PRO A 9 8.83 -15.86 7.75
N VAL A 10 7.67 -16.06 7.17
CA VAL A 10 7.24 -15.30 6.01
C VAL A 10 6.64 -13.99 6.51
N SER A 11 7.25 -12.88 6.13
CA SER A 11 6.73 -11.56 6.45
C SER A 11 5.64 -11.19 5.47
N THR A 12 4.44 -10.94 5.96
CA THR A 12 3.31 -10.55 5.12
C THR A 12 3.10 -9.04 5.23
N ALA A 13 3.02 -8.39 4.09
CA ALA A 13 2.74 -6.96 4.02
C ALA A 13 1.56 -6.72 3.11
N ILE A 14 0.82 -5.66 3.37
CA ILE A 14 -0.25 -5.22 2.48
C ILE A 14 0.23 -4.00 1.70
N ILE A 15 -0.40 -3.81 0.55
CA ILE A 15 -0.27 -2.58 -0.22
C ILE A 15 -1.66 -2.25 -0.75
N VAL A 16 -2.05 -0.98 -0.68
CA VAL A 16 -3.42 -0.59 -0.99
C VAL A 16 -3.48 0.62 -1.90
N LEU A 17 -4.29 0.50 -2.94
CA LEU A 17 -4.63 1.63 -3.81
C LEU A 17 -5.93 2.24 -3.28
N ILE A 18 -5.88 3.50 -2.89
CA ILE A 18 -7.02 4.20 -2.31
C ILE A 18 -7.59 5.16 -3.35
N ARG A 19 -8.85 4.95 -3.71
CA ARG A 19 -9.53 5.78 -4.71
C ARG A 19 -10.40 6.83 -4.03
N LYS A 20 -10.37 8.04 -4.56
CA LYS A 20 -11.27 9.12 -4.15
C LYS A 20 -11.83 9.75 -5.42
N GLY A 21 -13.06 9.39 -5.78
CA GLY A 21 -13.62 9.81 -7.06
C GLY A 21 -12.77 9.28 -8.20
N LYS A 22 -12.22 10.17 -9.01
CA LYS A 22 -11.36 9.80 -10.13
C LYS A 22 -9.87 9.93 -9.82
N GLU A 23 -9.54 10.05 -8.53
CA GLU A 23 -8.16 10.22 -8.07
C GLU A 23 -7.73 9.05 -7.21
N ILE A 24 -6.42 8.86 -7.11
CA ILE A 24 -5.83 7.89 -6.20
C ILE A 24 -4.82 8.57 -5.29
N LEU A 25 -4.64 8.00 -4.11
CA LEU A 25 -3.64 8.48 -3.17
C LEU A 25 -2.28 7.90 -3.53
N LEU A 26 -1.30 8.79 -3.70
CA LEU A 26 0.10 8.40 -3.87
C LEU A 26 0.93 9.07 -2.80
N VAL A 27 1.90 8.33 -2.28
CA VAL A 27 2.77 8.80 -1.20
C VAL A 27 4.22 8.57 -1.57
N HIS A 28 5.09 9.35 -0.97
CA HIS A 28 6.54 9.19 -1.13
C HIS A 28 7.16 8.91 0.23
N ALA A 29 7.79 7.75 0.37
CA ALA A 29 8.44 7.38 1.62
C ALA A 29 9.68 8.23 1.85
N ARG A 30 9.87 8.65 3.11
CA ARG A 30 10.97 9.54 3.46
C ARG A 30 12.34 8.91 3.18
N ASN A 31 12.45 7.60 3.37
CA ASN A 31 13.71 6.88 3.16
C ASN A 31 13.94 6.43 1.73
N PHE A 32 13.06 6.78 0.84
CA PHE A 32 13.13 6.33 -0.53
C PHE A 32 14.06 7.21 -1.33
N ARG A 33 15.05 6.57 -1.98
CA ARG A 33 15.95 7.28 -2.87
C ARG A 33 15.36 7.30 -4.25
N GLY A 34 14.70 8.27 -4.61
CA GLY A 34 14.10 8.38 -5.92
C GLY A 34 12.98 9.35 -5.85
N THR A 35 12.46 9.70 -7.00
CA THR A 35 11.43 10.71 -7.11
C THR A 35 10.04 10.08 -7.31
N PHE A 36 9.98 8.76 -7.48
CA PHE A 36 8.68 8.14 -7.74
C PHE A 36 7.86 7.97 -6.46
N HIS A 37 6.55 8.06 -6.64
CA HIS A 37 5.59 7.91 -5.56
C HIS A 37 4.95 6.52 -5.65
N GLY A 38 4.55 5.99 -4.51
CA GLY A 38 3.93 4.68 -4.44
C GLY A 38 2.64 4.68 -3.64
N LEU A 39 2.20 3.49 -3.30
CA LEU A 39 0.96 3.29 -2.55
C LEU A 39 1.29 3.07 -1.08
N VAL A 40 0.27 3.24 -0.22
CA VAL A 40 0.42 2.94 1.20
C VAL A 40 0.66 1.44 1.37
N ALA A 41 1.66 1.09 2.18
CA ALA A 41 2.03 -0.30 2.42
C ALA A 41 2.53 -0.46 3.85
N GLY A 42 2.40 -1.67 4.40
CA GLY A 42 2.90 -1.94 5.73
C GLY A 42 2.77 -3.42 6.09
N PHE A 43 3.41 -3.79 7.19
CA PHE A 43 3.48 -5.18 7.60
C PHE A 43 2.30 -5.57 8.49
N LEU A 44 1.84 -6.80 8.28
CA LEU A 44 0.80 -7.41 9.11
C LEU A 44 1.33 -7.63 10.51
N GLU A 45 0.50 -7.30 11.52
CA GLU A 45 0.82 -7.57 12.90
C GLU A 45 0.10 -8.81 13.39
N THR A 46 0.64 -9.43 14.44
CA THR A 46 0.09 -10.67 15.00
C THR A 46 -1.37 -10.45 15.41
N GLY A 47 -2.23 -11.36 14.98
CA GLY A 47 -3.65 -11.33 15.34
C GLY A 47 -4.50 -10.43 14.48
N GLU A 48 -3.91 -9.79 13.48
CA GLU A 48 -4.59 -8.87 12.59
C GLU A 48 -5.04 -9.57 11.32
N THR A 49 -6.24 -9.28 10.83
CA THR A 49 -6.61 -9.70 9.49
C THR A 49 -5.96 -8.77 8.47
N LEU A 50 -5.92 -9.20 7.21
CA LEU A 50 -5.33 -8.37 6.16
C LEU A 50 -6.09 -7.05 6.01
N GLU A 51 -7.42 -7.10 6.07
CA GLU A 51 -8.24 -5.90 5.97
C GLU A 51 -8.01 -4.96 7.16
N GLN A 52 -7.86 -5.51 8.36
CA GLN A 52 -7.52 -4.71 9.54
C GLN A 52 -6.16 -4.05 9.38
N CYS A 53 -5.21 -4.76 8.79
CA CYS A 53 -3.89 -4.22 8.50
C CYS A 53 -3.99 -3.03 7.54
N VAL A 54 -4.81 -3.15 6.50
CA VAL A 54 -5.05 -2.05 5.56
C VAL A 54 -5.58 -0.83 6.30
N GLU A 55 -6.63 -1.03 7.10
CA GLU A 55 -7.24 0.08 7.84
C GLU A 55 -6.25 0.75 8.79
N ARG A 56 -5.48 -0.05 9.52
CA ARG A 56 -4.51 0.47 10.48
C ARG A 56 -3.38 1.24 9.81
N GLU A 57 -2.79 0.64 8.78
CA GLU A 57 -1.67 1.28 8.08
C GLU A 57 -2.11 2.59 7.42
N VAL A 58 -3.27 2.62 6.80
CA VAL A 58 -3.78 3.83 6.18
C VAL A 58 -3.97 4.92 7.25
N MET A 59 -4.57 4.55 8.39
CA MET A 59 -4.80 5.51 9.47
C MET A 59 -3.48 6.02 10.05
N GLU A 60 -2.54 5.10 10.30
CA GLU A 60 -1.26 5.49 10.90
C GLU A 60 -0.43 6.38 9.98
N GLU A 61 -0.41 6.07 8.70
CA GLU A 61 0.47 6.78 7.78
C GLU A 61 -0.15 8.05 7.21
N THR A 62 -1.47 8.08 7.04
CA THR A 62 -2.12 9.19 6.34
C THR A 62 -3.25 9.86 7.12
N GLY A 63 -3.76 9.24 8.17
CA GLY A 63 -4.89 9.77 8.92
C GLY A 63 -6.24 9.56 8.27
N LEU A 64 -6.29 8.80 7.19
CA LEU A 64 -7.51 8.57 6.43
C LEU A 64 -8.23 7.31 6.87
N ARG A 65 -9.55 7.29 6.64
CA ARG A 65 -10.37 6.09 6.78
C ARG A 65 -10.80 5.64 5.40
N VAL A 66 -10.80 4.32 5.19
CA VAL A 66 -11.16 3.72 3.91
C VAL A 66 -12.28 2.72 4.09
N LYS A 67 -12.94 2.39 2.99
CA LYS A 67 -14.04 1.43 2.95
C LYS A 67 -13.94 0.61 1.67
N ASN A 68 -14.81 -0.40 1.53
CA ASN A 68 -14.90 -1.25 0.34
C ASN A 68 -13.55 -1.89 0.01
N ILE A 69 -12.86 -2.39 1.04
CA ILE A 69 -11.55 -3.01 0.89
C ILE A 69 -11.71 -4.32 0.13
N THR A 70 -11.08 -4.41 -1.03
CA THR A 70 -11.22 -5.55 -1.95
C THR A 70 -9.86 -6.10 -2.31
N TYR A 71 -9.71 -7.42 -2.22
CA TYR A 71 -8.48 -8.10 -2.61
C TYR A 71 -8.23 -7.92 -4.12
N PHE A 72 -6.99 -7.57 -4.46
CA PHE A 72 -6.57 -7.41 -5.85
C PHE A 72 -5.69 -8.55 -6.32
N GLY A 73 -4.66 -8.87 -5.58
CA GLY A 73 -3.68 -9.89 -5.97
C GLY A 73 -2.54 -9.93 -4.97
N SER A 74 -1.57 -10.78 -5.24
CA SER A 74 -0.41 -10.90 -4.36
C SER A 74 0.83 -11.12 -5.18
N GLN A 75 1.99 -10.85 -4.55
CA GLN A 75 3.28 -11.00 -5.17
C GLN A 75 4.29 -11.46 -4.13
N PRO A 76 5.04 -12.53 -4.41
CA PRO A 76 6.13 -12.93 -3.52
C PRO A 76 7.20 -11.84 -3.47
N TRP A 77 7.77 -11.65 -2.28
CA TRP A 77 8.87 -10.72 -2.07
C TRP A 77 10.05 -11.53 -1.53
N PRO A 78 11.05 -11.80 -2.36
CA PRO A 78 12.08 -12.80 -2.01
C PRO A 78 13.07 -12.36 -0.92
N TYR A 79 13.14 -11.09 -0.56
CA TYR A 79 14.18 -10.61 0.35
C TYR A 79 13.61 -9.92 1.57
N PRO A 80 13.76 -10.53 2.78
CA PRO A 80 14.35 -11.85 3.00
C PRO A 80 13.43 -13.01 2.66
N SER A 81 12.18 -12.92 2.97
CA SER A 81 11.13 -13.80 2.50
C SER A 81 9.82 -13.16 2.89
N GLY A 82 8.99 -12.89 1.92
CA GLY A 82 7.78 -12.16 2.19
C GLY A 82 6.71 -12.35 1.14
N LEU A 83 5.55 -11.84 1.47
CA LEU A 83 4.40 -11.84 0.58
C LEU A 83 3.75 -10.46 0.64
N MET A 84 3.59 -9.85 -0.53
CA MET A 84 2.83 -8.61 -0.66
C MET A 84 1.43 -8.93 -1.11
N VAL A 85 0.44 -8.47 -0.37
CA VAL A 85 -0.97 -8.68 -0.72
C VAL A 85 -1.58 -7.33 -1.07
N GLY A 86 -2.07 -7.21 -2.29
CA GLY A 86 -2.60 -5.96 -2.82
C GLY A 86 -4.11 -5.84 -2.64
N PHE A 87 -4.53 -4.64 -2.28
CA PHE A 87 -5.94 -4.32 -2.07
C PHE A 87 -6.31 -3.03 -2.79
N ILE A 88 -7.58 -2.92 -3.09
CA ILE A 88 -8.19 -1.69 -3.59
C ILE A 88 -9.20 -1.25 -2.55
N ALA A 89 -9.17 0.03 -2.18
CA ALA A 89 -10.10 0.58 -1.20
C ALA A 89 -10.58 1.93 -1.68
N ASP A 90 -11.70 2.38 -1.11
CA ASP A 90 -12.25 3.69 -1.41
C ASP A 90 -12.09 4.61 -0.21
N TYR A 91 -11.78 5.88 -0.47
CA TYR A 91 -11.73 6.91 0.56
C TYR A 91 -13.10 7.03 1.23
N GLU A 92 -13.08 7.05 2.56
CA GLU A 92 -14.32 7.24 3.33
C GLU A 92 -14.35 8.61 3.99
N SER A 93 -13.31 8.95 4.75
CA SER A 93 -13.28 10.20 5.49
C SER A 93 -11.87 10.53 5.96
N GLY A 94 -11.70 11.74 6.46
CA GLY A 94 -10.45 12.20 7.04
C GLY A 94 -9.69 13.14 6.13
N GLU A 95 -8.68 13.78 6.71
CA GLU A 95 -7.76 14.66 5.99
C GLU A 95 -6.37 14.07 6.05
N ILE A 96 -5.59 14.25 4.99
CA ILE A 96 -4.24 13.71 4.94
C ILE A 96 -3.38 14.34 6.03
N LYS A 97 -2.90 13.50 6.95
CA LYS A 97 -1.94 13.87 7.99
C LYS A 97 -0.84 12.85 7.96
N LEU A 98 0.25 13.17 7.31
CA LEU A 98 1.33 12.21 7.09
C LEU A 98 2.11 11.97 8.38
N GLN A 99 2.50 10.71 8.56
CA GLN A 99 3.43 10.37 9.62
C GLN A 99 4.82 10.83 9.20
N ALA A 100 5.32 11.89 9.85
CA ALA A 100 6.53 12.59 9.43
C ALA A 100 7.78 11.73 9.36
N ASP A 101 7.81 10.65 10.15
CA ASP A 101 8.97 9.76 10.18
C ASP A 101 9.03 8.82 8.98
N GLU A 102 7.92 8.54 8.34
CA GLU A 102 7.83 7.55 7.27
C GLU A 102 7.54 8.14 5.90
N LEU A 103 6.71 9.19 5.84
CA LEU A 103 6.30 9.76 4.57
C LEU A 103 6.71 11.22 4.46
N SER A 104 7.26 11.58 3.32
CA SER A 104 7.66 12.95 3.04
C SER A 104 6.58 13.73 2.30
N SER A 105 5.72 13.03 1.54
CA SER A 105 4.63 13.68 0.83
C SER A 105 3.52 12.68 0.55
N GLY A 106 2.33 13.20 0.32
CA GLY A 106 1.18 12.39 -0.06
C GLY A 106 0.06 13.29 -0.54
N ALA A 107 -0.61 12.87 -1.59
CA ALA A 107 -1.73 13.62 -2.14
C ALA A 107 -2.55 12.72 -3.05
N PHE A 108 -3.76 13.19 -3.38
CA PHE A 108 -4.57 12.52 -4.40
C PHE A 108 -4.20 13.07 -5.76
N TYR A 109 -4.06 12.16 -6.73
CA TYR A 109 -3.67 12.51 -8.08
C TYR A 109 -4.67 11.97 -9.08
N SER A 110 -4.99 12.75 -10.07
CA SER A 110 -5.82 12.31 -11.18
C SER A 110 -4.95 11.63 -12.23
N LYS A 111 -5.61 10.97 -13.18
CA LYS A 111 -4.95 10.29 -14.29
C LYS A 111 -4.01 11.23 -15.07
N ASP A 112 -4.37 12.50 -15.16
CA ASP A 112 -3.62 13.48 -15.93
C ASP A 112 -2.50 14.15 -15.15
N ASN A 113 -2.44 13.92 -13.84
CA ASN A 113 -1.49 14.59 -12.95
C ASN A 113 -0.57 13.63 -12.22
N LEU A 114 -0.43 12.41 -12.69
CA LEU A 114 0.38 11.42 -11.97
C LEU A 114 1.84 11.87 -11.87
N PRO A 115 2.44 11.75 -10.68
CA PRO A 115 3.88 11.93 -10.54
C PRO A 115 4.59 10.67 -11.07
N GLU A 116 5.89 10.63 -10.87
CA GLU A 116 6.65 9.43 -11.23
C GLU A 116 6.18 8.25 -10.37
N ILE A 117 5.87 7.12 -11.01
CA ILE A 117 5.27 5.96 -10.35
C ILE A 117 6.21 4.76 -10.42
N PRO A 118 5.93 3.67 -9.62
CA PRO A 118 6.85 2.53 -9.52
C PRO A 118 7.06 1.79 -10.83
N ARG A 119 8.07 0.93 -10.84
CA ARG A 119 8.42 0.12 -12.00
C ARG A 119 7.34 -0.89 -12.34
N LYS A 120 7.27 -1.27 -13.61
CA LYS A 120 6.18 -2.10 -14.14
C LYS A 120 6.01 -3.45 -13.47
N LEU A 121 7.08 -4.06 -12.98
CA LEU A 121 7.00 -5.42 -12.43
C LEU A 121 6.55 -5.47 -10.97
N SER A 122 6.40 -4.33 -10.30
CA SER A 122 5.94 -4.31 -8.92
C SER A 122 4.43 -4.44 -8.82
N ILE A 123 3.95 -4.99 -7.70
CA ILE A 123 2.51 -5.06 -7.47
C ILE A 123 1.89 -3.66 -7.33
N ALA A 124 2.65 -2.70 -6.81
CA ALA A 124 2.21 -1.30 -6.75
C ALA A 124 1.88 -0.79 -8.16
N ARG A 125 2.75 -1.06 -9.12
CA ARG A 125 2.52 -0.64 -10.49
C ARG A 125 1.35 -1.39 -11.12
N LYS A 126 1.19 -2.67 -10.80
CA LYS A 126 0.04 -3.44 -11.32
C LYS A 126 -1.28 -2.85 -10.83
N LEU A 127 -1.34 -2.42 -9.58
CA LEU A 127 -2.53 -1.77 -9.03
C LEU A 127 -2.80 -0.44 -9.76
N ILE A 128 -1.76 0.36 -9.97
CA ILE A 128 -1.89 1.64 -10.66
C ILE A 128 -2.31 1.43 -12.11
N ASP A 129 -1.72 0.45 -12.80
CA ASP A 129 -2.09 0.15 -14.18
C ASP A 129 -3.54 -0.31 -14.29
N TRP A 130 -3.99 -1.15 -13.33
CA TRP A 130 -5.39 -1.56 -13.27
C TRP A 130 -6.31 -0.34 -13.15
N TRP A 131 -5.95 0.58 -12.28
CA TRP A 131 -6.73 1.80 -12.10
C TRP A 131 -6.76 2.65 -13.37
N LEU A 132 -5.62 2.77 -14.05
CA LEU A 132 -5.55 3.53 -15.30
C LEU A 132 -6.43 2.93 -16.38
N GLU A 133 -6.51 1.59 -16.45
CA GLU A 133 -7.32 0.89 -17.44
C GLU A 133 -8.81 0.99 -17.15
N ASN A 134 -9.19 1.18 -15.90
CA ASN A 134 -10.58 1.19 -15.46
C ASN A 134 -11.12 2.59 -15.15
N ASN A 135 -10.40 3.62 -15.59
CA ASN A 135 -10.85 5.01 -15.37
C ASN A 135 -10.71 5.88 -16.63
#